data_00004633d87926f59cc19d278e78434e
#
_entry.id   00004633d87926f59cc19d278e78434e
#
_cell.length_a   1.000
_cell.length_b   1.000
_cell.length_c   1.000
_cell.angle_alpha   90.00
_cell.angle_beta   90.00
_cell.angle_gamma   90.00
#
_symmetry.space_group_name_H-M   'P 1'
#
loop_
_entity.id
_entity.type
_entity.pdbx_description
1 polymer ?
#
loop_
_entity_poly.entity_id
_entity_poly.type
_entity_poly.pdbx_seq_one_letter_code
_entity_poly.pdbx_strand_id
1 'polypeptide(L)'
;SYYKESSVHLSDDERTEEADKVSSRIAGILSETAFSFSPNEYISIHRKLFQGIYKHAGKIRDYNITKKEWVLDGATVMYGSASELRATIEYDFSQEKEFSYKGLSMNDIIHHLAVFISRLWQIHIFGEGNTRTTAVFFIKYLRTLGLSATNDIFAENAWYFRNALVRANYTNLQKGIHETTKYLEEFLRNLLLNEKNELYNRKLHISGLLNEEKMDIEDIKGDIQSEKVDIQDTKMDIESVFTEKCSGFSVKTTVHIHRL
;
A
#
# COMPACT_ATOMS: atom_id res chain seq x y z
N SER A 1 -23.96 -15.05 -3.46
CA SER A 1 -22.77 -14.23 -3.19
C SER A 1 -22.50 -13.38 -4.40
N TYR A 2 -22.66 -12.07 -4.27
CA TYR A 2 -22.36 -11.13 -5.34
C TYR A 2 -20.90 -10.73 -5.23
N TYR A 3 -20.10 -11.05 -6.25
CA TYR A 3 -18.78 -10.46 -6.48
C TYR A 3 -18.94 -9.31 -7.46
N LYS A 4 -18.43 -8.13 -7.11
CA LYS A 4 -18.29 -7.02 -8.04
C LYS A 4 -16.82 -6.87 -8.43
N GLU A 5 -16.53 -6.90 -9.72
CA GLU A 5 -15.30 -6.31 -10.26
C GLU A 5 -15.50 -4.79 -10.30
N SER A 6 -14.62 -4.05 -9.62
CA SER A 6 -14.64 -2.60 -9.69
C SER A 6 -13.76 -2.16 -10.87
N SER A 7 -14.39 -1.71 -11.94
CA SER A 7 -13.72 -1.00 -13.03
C SER A 7 -14.51 0.26 -13.36
N VAL A 8 -14.09 1.39 -12.80
CA VAL A 8 -14.51 2.70 -13.30
C VAL A 8 -13.39 3.20 -14.21
N HIS A 9 -13.63 3.24 -15.52
CA HIS A 9 -12.72 3.85 -16.47
C HIS A 9 -12.83 5.38 -16.36
N LEU A 10 -11.82 6.00 -15.74
CA LEU A 10 -11.62 7.45 -15.75
C LEU A 10 -10.70 7.85 -16.92
N SER A 11 -10.83 9.08 -17.42
CA SER A 11 -9.85 9.66 -18.36
C SER A 11 -8.51 9.90 -17.66
N ASP A 12 -7.41 10.01 -18.41
CA ASP A 12 -6.09 10.24 -17.84
C ASP A 12 -6.01 11.59 -17.10
N ASP A 13 -6.72 12.61 -17.56
CA ASP A 13 -6.80 13.92 -16.90
C ASP A 13 -7.55 13.83 -15.56
N GLU A 14 -8.68 13.11 -15.51
CA GLU A 14 -9.44 12.90 -14.28
C GLU A 14 -8.64 12.10 -13.24
N ARG A 15 -7.84 11.13 -13.69
CA ARG A 15 -6.94 10.35 -12.81
C ARG A 15 -5.84 11.21 -12.22
N THR A 16 -5.24 12.09 -13.02
CA THR A 16 -4.19 12.99 -12.55
C THR A 16 -4.73 13.98 -11.53
N GLU A 17 -5.92 14.56 -11.79
CA GLU A 17 -6.57 15.46 -10.84
C GLU A 17 -6.92 14.76 -9.51
N GLU A 18 -7.41 13.52 -9.60
CA GLU A 18 -7.70 12.71 -8.41
C GLU A 18 -6.42 12.43 -7.62
N ALA A 19 -5.35 12.02 -8.30
CA ALA A 19 -4.06 11.73 -7.69
C ALA A 19 -3.50 12.95 -6.94
N ASP A 20 -3.48 14.12 -7.57
CA ASP A 20 -3.02 15.38 -6.96
C ASP A 20 -3.85 15.77 -5.73
N LYS A 21 -5.17 15.63 -5.83
CA LYS A 21 -6.09 15.92 -4.74
C LYS A 21 -5.84 15.01 -3.53
N VAL A 22 -5.65 13.71 -3.77
CA VAL A 22 -5.39 12.74 -2.69
C VAL A 22 -4.02 12.97 -2.07
N SER A 23 -2.97 13.26 -2.87
CA SER A 23 -1.64 13.58 -2.37
C SER A 23 -1.64 14.79 -1.44
N SER A 24 -2.33 15.86 -1.83
CA SER A 24 -2.49 17.06 -0.99
C SER A 24 -3.22 16.73 0.33
N ARG A 25 -4.23 15.86 0.29
CA ARG A 25 -4.96 15.42 1.49
C ARG A 25 -4.11 14.53 2.39
N ILE A 26 -3.27 13.66 1.83
CA ILE A 26 -2.29 12.87 2.60
C ILE A 26 -1.37 13.81 3.39
N ALA A 27 -0.77 14.79 2.72
CA ALA A 27 0.09 15.77 3.37
C ALA A 27 -0.64 16.52 4.50
N GLY A 28 -1.87 16.97 4.25
CA GLY A 28 -2.71 17.61 5.26
C GLY A 28 -2.98 16.72 6.47
N ILE A 29 -3.39 15.48 6.27
CA ILE A 29 -3.66 14.52 7.35
C ILE A 29 -2.39 14.22 8.15
N LEU A 30 -1.26 14.02 7.47
CA LEU A 30 0.01 13.74 8.14
C LEU A 30 0.61 14.96 8.87
N SER A 31 0.18 16.17 8.54
CA SER A 31 0.53 17.39 9.30
C SER A 31 -0.29 17.56 10.59
N GLU A 32 -1.46 16.93 10.70
CA GLU A 32 -2.27 16.94 11.91
C GLU A 32 -1.63 16.08 13.00
N THR A 33 -1.50 16.60 14.22
CA THR A 33 -0.97 15.85 15.37
C THR A 33 -2.02 14.98 16.02
N ALA A 34 -3.30 15.35 15.93
CA ALA A 34 -4.41 14.57 16.50
C ALA A 34 -4.52 13.20 15.83
N PHE A 35 -4.54 12.16 16.67
CA PHE A 35 -4.71 10.78 16.24
C PHE A 35 -5.32 9.94 17.37
N SER A 36 -6.27 9.10 17.03
CA SER A 36 -6.86 8.11 17.91
C SER A 36 -6.64 6.72 17.31
N PHE A 37 -6.04 5.81 18.08
CA PHE A 37 -5.89 4.43 17.63
C PHE A 37 -7.23 3.69 17.75
N SER A 38 -8.02 3.73 16.68
CA SER A 38 -9.35 3.15 16.64
C SER A 38 -9.79 2.81 15.22
N PRO A 39 -10.73 1.86 15.04
CA PRO A 39 -11.35 1.61 13.73
C PRO A 39 -12.03 2.86 13.15
N ASN A 40 -12.62 3.70 14.00
CA ASN A 40 -13.25 4.94 13.54
C ASN A 40 -12.24 5.94 12.96
N GLU A 41 -11.02 6.01 13.50
CA GLU A 41 -9.95 6.83 12.93
C GLU A 41 -9.52 6.31 11.56
N TYR A 42 -9.37 5.00 11.41
CA TYR A 42 -9.07 4.37 10.14
C TYR A 42 -10.14 4.69 9.07
N ILE A 43 -11.41 4.61 9.43
CA ILE A 43 -12.54 4.96 8.57
C ILE A 43 -12.56 6.47 8.27
N SER A 44 -12.24 7.31 9.26
CA SER A 44 -12.17 8.77 9.10
C SER A 44 -11.07 9.18 8.13
N ILE A 45 -9.90 8.56 8.20
CA ILE A 45 -8.80 8.79 7.25
C ILE A 45 -9.27 8.47 5.83
N HIS A 46 -9.89 7.32 5.60
CA HIS A 46 -10.45 6.99 4.29
C HIS A 46 -11.45 8.04 3.80
N ARG A 47 -12.35 8.49 4.66
CA ARG A 47 -13.32 9.55 4.31
C ARG A 47 -12.61 10.84 3.91
N LYS A 48 -11.64 11.29 4.71
CA LYS A 48 -10.87 12.51 4.43
C LYS A 48 -10.09 12.43 3.12
N LEU A 49 -9.49 11.26 2.82
CA LEU A 49 -8.76 11.05 1.58
C LEU A 49 -9.66 11.11 0.34
N PHE A 50 -10.85 10.50 0.40
CA PHE A 50 -11.64 10.19 -0.78
C PHE A 50 -12.99 10.91 -0.85
N GLN A 51 -13.31 11.80 0.09
CA GLN A 51 -14.54 12.57 0.05
C GLN A 51 -14.63 13.42 -1.23
N GLY A 52 -15.76 13.26 -1.96
CA GLY A 52 -15.97 13.91 -3.25
C GLY A 52 -15.26 13.22 -4.43
N ILE A 53 -14.47 12.17 -4.18
CA ILE A 53 -13.84 11.30 -5.17
C ILE A 53 -14.64 10.01 -5.27
N TYR A 54 -14.78 9.28 -4.16
CA TYR A 54 -15.59 8.07 -4.12
C TYR A 54 -16.92 8.32 -3.44
N LYS A 55 -18.02 7.85 -4.03
CA LYS A 55 -19.37 7.91 -3.44
C LYS A 55 -19.46 7.15 -2.10
N HIS A 56 -18.58 6.20 -1.90
CA HIS A 56 -18.51 5.36 -0.71
C HIS A 56 -17.39 5.76 0.26
N ALA A 57 -16.82 6.97 0.14
CA ALA A 57 -15.78 7.46 1.03
C ALA A 57 -16.18 7.35 2.51
N GLY A 58 -15.35 6.64 3.31
CA GLY A 58 -15.62 6.38 4.72
C GLY A 58 -16.73 5.37 5.00
N LYS A 59 -17.16 4.58 4.01
CA LYS A 59 -18.17 3.53 4.18
C LYS A 59 -17.53 2.16 4.06
N ILE A 60 -17.84 1.29 5.01
CA ILE A 60 -17.49 -0.13 4.94
C ILE A 60 -18.28 -0.77 3.81
N ARG A 61 -17.63 -1.57 2.98
CA ARG A 61 -18.30 -2.30 1.90
C ARG A 61 -19.27 -3.35 2.44
N ASP A 62 -20.32 -3.63 1.70
CA ASP A 62 -21.36 -4.61 1.99
C ASP A 62 -21.35 -5.80 1.00
N TYR A 63 -20.29 -5.93 0.22
CA TYR A 63 -20.11 -6.98 -0.78
C TYR A 63 -18.70 -7.59 -0.67
N ASN A 64 -18.56 -8.85 -1.09
CA ASN A 64 -17.26 -9.51 -1.19
C ASN A 64 -16.50 -9.02 -2.42
N ILE A 65 -15.17 -8.99 -2.31
CA ILE A 65 -14.28 -8.55 -3.39
C ILE A 65 -13.24 -9.60 -3.70
N THR A 66 -12.83 -9.61 -4.94
CA THR A 66 -11.63 -10.29 -5.43
C THR A 66 -10.84 -9.31 -6.28
N LYS A 67 -9.51 -9.41 -6.25
CA LYS A 67 -8.62 -8.62 -7.10
C LYS A 67 -7.58 -9.54 -7.70
N LYS A 68 -7.29 -9.37 -8.98
CA LYS A 68 -6.17 -10.05 -9.62
C LYS A 68 -4.89 -9.33 -9.23
N GLU A 69 -3.97 -10.04 -8.60
CA GLU A 69 -2.70 -9.48 -8.16
C GLU A 69 -1.58 -9.94 -9.08
N TRP A 70 -0.87 -8.97 -9.69
CA TRP A 70 0.25 -9.25 -10.58
C TRP A 70 1.30 -10.15 -9.89
N VAL A 71 1.68 -9.83 -8.67
CA VAL A 71 2.69 -10.56 -7.89
C VAL A 71 2.32 -12.03 -7.64
N LEU A 72 1.04 -12.39 -7.85
CA LEU A 72 0.47 -13.73 -7.68
C LEU A 72 0.07 -14.39 -9.00
N ASP A 73 0.59 -13.95 -10.15
CA ASP A 73 0.17 -14.44 -11.47
C ASP A 73 -1.35 -14.32 -11.71
N GLY A 74 -1.96 -13.24 -11.24
CA GLY A 74 -3.38 -13.00 -11.37
C GLY A 74 -4.27 -13.74 -10.35
N ALA A 75 -3.69 -14.43 -9.37
CA ALA A 75 -4.45 -14.93 -8.23
C ALA A 75 -4.84 -13.81 -7.27
N THR A 76 -5.76 -14.09 -6.36
CA THR A 76 -6.28 -13.12 -5.38
C THR A 76 -5.89 -13.49 -3.96
N VAL A 77 -5.77 -12.48 -3.11
CA VAL A 77 -5.75 -12.66 -1.65
C VAL A 77 -7.17 -12.95 -1.16
N MET A 78 -7.29 -13.74 -0.10
CA MET A 78 -8.55 -13.93 0.62
C MET A 78 -8.81 -12.70 1.49
N TYR A 79 -9.65 -11.79 1.00
CA TYR A 79 -10.08 -10.61 1.76
C TYR A 79 -11.17 -10.94 2.77
N GLY A 80 -11.36 -10.07 3.77
CA GLY A 80 -12.40 -10.24 4.78
C GLY A 80 -13.80 -10.39 4.19
N SER A 81 -14.63 -11.27 4.79
CA SER A 81 -16.03 -11.43 4.41
C SER A 81 -16.83 -10.18 4.72
N ALA A 82 -17.66 -9.72 3.78
CA ALA A 82 -18.46 -8.51 3.92
C ALA A 82 -19.34 -8.51 5.18
N SER A 83 -19.83 -9.67 5.60
CA SER A 83 -20.66 -9.82 6.79
C SER A 83 -19.89 -9.64 8.12
N GLU A 84 -18.56 -9.75 8.11
CA GLU A 84 -17.74 -9.80 9.32
C GLU A 84 -16.74 -8.66 9.45
N LEU A 85 -16.67 -7.76 8.46
CA LEU A 85 -15.63 -6.72 8.36
C LEU A 85 -15.51 -5.87 9.63
N ARG A 86 -16.65 -5.43 10.19
CA ARG A 86 -16.65 -4.60 11.39
C ARG A 86 -16.15 -5.37 12.60
N ALA A 87 -16.64 -6.58 12.81
CA ALA A 87 -16.21 -7.41 13.92
C ALA A 87 -14.71 -7.75 13.83
N THR A 88 -14.23 -8.04 12.62
CA THR A 88 -12.82 -8.38 12.38
C THR A 88 -11.90 -7.21 12.66
N ILE A 89 -12.24 -6.00 12.18
CA ILE A 89 -11.39 -4.82 12.43
C ILE A 89 -11.40 -4.42 13.91
N GLU A 90 -12.55 -4.50 14.58
CA GLU A 90 -12.66 -4.22 16.00
C GLU A 90 -11.82 -5.22 16.83
N TYR A 91 -11.82 -6.49 16.46
CA TYR A 91 -11.00 -7.52 17.07
C TYR A 91 -9.50 -7.24 16.91
N ASP A 92 -9.04 -7.00 15.67
CA ASP A 92 -7.62 -6.75 15.40
C ASP A 92 -7.12 -5.49 16.14
N PHE A 93 -7.93 -4.44 16.18
CA PHE A 93 -7.59 -3.23 16.96
C PHE A 93 -7.53 -3.49 18.47
N SER A 94 -8.43 -4.33 19.00
CA SER A 94 -8.40 -4.68 20.42
C SER A 94 -7.15 -5.48 20.77
N GLN A 95 -6.75 -6.44 19.92
CA GLN A 95 -5.53 -7.22 20.13
C GLN A 95 -4.28 -6.34 20.09
N GLU A 96 -4.19 -5.41 19.15
CA GLU A 96 -3.07 -4.48 19.06
C GLU A 96 -3.00 -3.53 20.24
N LYS A 97 -4.13 -3.05 20.77
CA LYS A 97 -4.17 -2.22 21.99
C LYS A 97 -3.63 -2.94 23.25
N GLU A 98 -3.83 -4.25 23.32
CA GLU A 98 -3.36 -5.07 24.44
C GLU A 98 -1.89 -5.47 24.29
N PHE A 99 -1.32 -5.32 23.11
CA PHE A 99 0.06 -5.68 22.83
C PHE A 99 1.03 -4.70 23.49
N SER A 100 2.06 -5.24 24.14
CA SER A 100 3.10 -4.44 24.80
C SER A 100 4.41 -4.44 24.01
N TYR A 101 4.84 -3.28 23.59
CA TYR A 101 6.13 -3.07 22.92
C TYR A 101 7.31 -2.98 23.92
N LYS A 102 7.03 -2.97 25.23
CA LYS A 102 8.04 -2.79 26.26
C LYS A 102 9.05 -3.94 26.26
N GLY A 103 10.33 -3.60 26.14
CA GLY A 103 11.42 -4.57 26.22
C GLY A 103 11.67 -5.38 24.94
N LEU A 104 10.94 -5.10 23.87
CA LEU A 104 11.16 -5.76 22.58
C LEU A 104 12.36 -5.15 21.85
N SER A 105 13.07 -6.01 21.09
CA SER A 105 14.07 -5.56 20.13
C SER A 105 13.40 -4.86 18.95
N MET A 106 14.14 -4.02 18.21
CA MET A 106 13.62 -3.43 16.98
C MET A 106 13.23 -4.48 15.93
N ASN A 107 13.92 -5.61 15.89
CA ASN A 107 13.55 -6.70 14.99
C ASN A 107 12.19 -7.30 15.35
N ASP A 108 11.93 -7.52 16.64
CA ASP A 108 10.62 -8.01 17.12
C ASP A 108 9.52 -7.00 16.88
N ILE A 109 9.80 -5.71 17.10
CA ILE A 109 8.87 -4.61 16.81
C ILE A 109 8.51 -4.57 15.33
N ILE A 110 9.51 -4.61 14.45
CA ILE A 110 9.31 -4.60 12.99
C ILE A 110 8.49 -5.80 12.55
N HIS A 111 8.81 -7.00 13.05
CA HIS A 111 8.05 -8.20 12.74
C HIS A 111 6.59 -8.08 13.18
N HIS A 112 6.36 -7.66 14.42
CA HIS A 112 5.00 -7.47 14.93
C HIS A 112 4.21 -6.43 14.12
N LEU A 113 4.83 -5.28 13.81
CA LEU A 113 4.21 -4.24 13.00
C LEU A 113 3.90 -4.73 11.59
N ALA A 114 4.79 -5.51 10.98
CA ALA A 114 4.54 -6.12 9.67
C ALA A 114 3.32 -7.05 9.70
N VAL A 115 3.20 -7.88 10.73
CA VAL A 115 2.03 -8.76 10.91
C VAL A 115 0.76 -7.94 11.13
N PHE A 116 0.79 -6.94 12.01
CA PHE A 116 -0.38 -6.11 12.30
C PHE A 116 -0.87 -5.37 11.05
N ILE A 117 0.02 -4.67 10.36
CA ILE A 117 -0.39 -3.87 9.20
C ILE A 117 -0.86 -4.72 8.03
N SER A 118 -0.26 -5.90 7.82
CA SER A 118 -0.68 -6.82 6.77
C SER A 118 -2.09 -7.37 7.01
N ARG A 119 -2.41 -7.69 8.27
CA ARG A 119 -3.76 -8.12 8.66
C ARG A 119 -4.79 -7.03 8.51
N LEU A 120 -4.48 -5.80 8.96
CA LEU A 120 -5.36 -4.64 8.79
C LEU A 120 -5.68 -4.42 7.31
N TRP A 121 -4.67 -4.47 6.45
CA TRP A 121 -4.87 -4.33 5.00
C TRP A 121 -5.70 -5.48 4.43
N GLN A 122 -5.48 -6.73 4.85
CA GLN A 122 -6.20 -7.91 4.36
C GLN A 122 -7.69 -7.86 4.65
N ILE A 123 -8.13 -7.28 5.75
CA ILE A 123 -9.56 -7.10 6.04
C ILE A 123 -10.21 -6.37 4.88
N HIS A 124 -9.54 -5.37 4.30
CA HIS A 124 -9.94 -4.66 3.09
C HIS A 124 -11.37 -4.14 3.20
N ILE A 125 -11.61 -3.33 4.24
CA ILE A 125 -12.97 -2.92 4.62
C ILE A 125 -13.63 -1.97 3.65
N PHE A 126 -12.87 -1.33 2.76
CA PHE A 126 -13.39 -0.42 1.75
C PHE A 126 -13.46 -1.08 0.38
N GLY A 127 -14.30 -0.55 -0.51
CA GLY A 127 -14.33 -0.99 -1.91
C GLY A 127 -13.02 -0.67 -2.63
N GLU A 128 -12.48 0.53 -2.38
CA GLU A 128 -11.24 1.05 -2.97
C GLU A 128 -10.47 1.88 -1.95
N GLY A 129 -9.21 2.27 -2.26
CA GLY A 129 -8.39 3.14 -1.43
C GLY A 129 -7.83 2.49 -0.15
N ASN A 130 -7.90 1.17 -0.02
CA ASN A 130 -7.43 0.47 1.18
C ASN A 130 -5.94 0.64 1.43
N THR A 131 -5.09 0.53 0.40
CA THR A 131 -3.63 0.61 0.56
C THR A 131 -3.20 2.01 1.02
N ARG A 132 -3.73 3.06 0.41
CA ARG A 132 -3.43 4.47 0.80
C ARG A 132 -3.90 4.77 2.22
N THR A 133 -5.12 4.35 2.57
CA THR A 133 -5.66 4.51 3.92
C THR A 133 -4.80 3.78 4.94
N THR A 134 -4.40 2.55 4.63
CA THR A 134 -3.53 1.75 5.49
C THR A 134 -2.18 2.43 5.70
N ALA A 135 -1.54 2.93 4.65
CA ALA A 135 -0.26 3.63 4.75
C ALA A 135 -0.35 4.89 5.63
N VAL A 136 -1.33 5.75 5.39
CA VAL A 136 -1.51 7.00 6.15
C VAL A 136 -1.83 6.72 7.61
N PHE A 137 -2.74 5.80 7.89
CA PHE A 137 -3.03 5.36 9.25
C PHE A 137 -1.78 4.82 9.95
N PHE A 138 -1.03 3.98 9.26
CA PHE A 138 0.17 3.34 9.82
C PHE A 138 1.26 4.36 10.15
N ILE A 139 1.52 5.34 9.29
CA ILE A 139 2.47 6.42 9.58
C ILE A 139 2.07 7.15 10.86
N LYS A 140 0.80 7.51 11.01
CA LYS A 140 0.31 8.19 12.21
C LYS A 140 0.42 7.30 13.45
N TYR A 141 0.11 6.03 13.33
CA TYR A 141 0.27 5.05 14.42
C TYR A 141 1.72 4.91 14.85
N LEU A 142 2.65 4.73 13.91
CA LEU A 142 4.09 4.65 14.21
C LEU A 142 4.59 5.86 15.00
N ARG A 143 4.12 7.06 14.66
CA ARG A 143 4.45 8.29 15.38
C ARG A 143 3.97 8.26 16.83
N THR A 144 2.82 7.66 17.12
CA THR A 144 2.34 7.50 18.51
C THR A 144 3.19 6.54 19.32
N LEU A 145 3.89 5.62 18.67
CA LEU A 145 4.85 4.70 19.29
C LEU A 145 6.25 5.35 19.48
N GLY A 146 6.40 6.63 19.11
CA GLY A 146 7.68 7.33 19.15
C GLY A 146 8.63 6.99 18.02
N LEU A 147 8.14 6.30 16.99
CA LEU A 147 8.92 5.95 15.80
C LEU A 147 8.81 7.06 14.74
N SER A 148 9.96 7.45 14.17
CA SER A 148 9.98 8.43 13.09
C SER A 148 9.52 7.78 11.79
N ALA A 149 8.41 8.26 11.24
CA ALA A 149 7.88 7.78 9.98
C ALA A 149 7.38 8.95 9.13
N THR A 150 7.83 8.97 7.87
CA THR A 150 7.43 9.94 6.85
C THR A 150 6.80 9.23 5.66
N ASN A 151 6.14 10.01 4.79
CA ASN A 151 5.50 9.45 3.60
C ASN A 151 6.49 9.17 2.46
N ASP A 152 7.73 9.63 2.53
CA ASP A 152 8.66 9.59 1.41
C ASP A 152 8.90 8.17 0.87
N ILE A 153 9.21 7.23 1.74
CA ILE A 153 9.48 5.85 1.32
C ILE A 153 8.21 5.15 0.78
N PHE A 154 7.04 5.47 1.34
CA PHE A 154 5.76 4.97 0.82
C PHE A 154 5.49 5.53 -0.58
N ALA A 155 5.76 6.82 -0.80
CA ALA A 155 5.62 7.46 -2.09
C ALA A 155 6.56 6.86 -3.15
N GLU A 156 7.82 6.67 -2.78
CA GLU A 156 8.85 6.15 -3.69
C GLU A 156 8.68 4.65 -4.00
N ASN A 157 8.05 3.89 -3.10
CA ASN A 157 7.94 2.44 -3.19
C ASN A 157 6.51 1.94 -2.95
N ALA A 158 5.50 2.69 -3.42
CA ALA A 158 4.10 2.38 -3.15
C ALA A 158 3.70 1.01 -3.72
N TRP A 159 4.15 0.68 -4.92
CA TRP A 159 3.91 -0.61 -5.55
C TRP A 159 4.56 -1.76 -4.79
N TYR A 160 5.81 -1.58 -4.34
CA TYR A 160 6.47 -2.56 -3.49
C TYR A 160 5.72 -2.77 -2.18
N PHE A 161 5.31 -1.70 -1.52
CA PHE A 161 4.54 -1.78 -0.27
C PHE A 161 3.24 -2.59 -0.45
N ARG A 162 2.48 -2.31 -1.52
CA ARG A 162 1.29 -3.08 -1.86
C ARG A 162 1.60 -4.56 -2.10
N ASN A 163 2.59 -4.86 -2.94
CA ASN A 163 2.98 -6.23 -3.25
C ASN A 163 3.48 -6.99 -2.01
N ALA A 164 4.19 -6.30 -1.11
CA ALA A 164 4.61 -6.88 0.16
C ALA A 164 3.42 -7.25 1.06
N LEU A 165 2.38 -6.43 1.10
CA LEU A 165 1.12 -6.73 1.79
C LEU A 165 0.41 -7.94 1.18
N VAL A 166 0.36 -8.02 -0.14
CA VAL A 166 -0.19 -9.17 -0.87
C VAL A 166 0.57 -10.45 -0.50
N ARG A 167 1.92 -10.42 -0.56
CA ARG A 167 2.75 -11.60 -0.24
C ARG A 167 2.65 -12.02 1.22
N ALA A 168 2.36 -11.11 2.13
CA ALA A 168 2.13 -11.41 3.54
C ALA A 168 0.81 -12.15 3.80
N ASN A 169 -0.09 -12.20 2.82
CA ASN A 169 -1.44 -12.74 2.96
C ASN A 169 -1.81 -13.80 1.91
N TYR A 170 -0.83 -14.42 1.27
CA TYR A 170 -1.09 -15.42 0.25
C TYR A 170 -0.33 -16.71 0.47
N THR A 171 -1.07 -17.82 0.51
CA THR A 171 -0.53 -19.19 0.57
C THR A 171 -1.15 -20.04 -0.52
N ASN A 172 -0.29 -20.78 -1.24
CA ASN A 172 -0.71 -21.82 -2.17
C ASN A 172 0.21 -23.04 -2.00
N LEU A 173 -0.22 -23.98 -1.18
CA LEU A 173 0.56 -25.17 -0.84
C LEU A 173 0.87 -26.05 -2.04
N GLN A 174 -0.03 -26.10 -3.03
CA GLN A 174 0.18 -26.89 -4.25
C GLN A 174 1.35 -26.36 -5.10
N LYS A 175 1.59 -25.05 -5.05
CA LYS A 175 2.71 -24.37 -5.71
C LYS A 175 3.92 -24.18 -4.79
N GLY A 176 3.86 -24.66 -3.54
CA GLY A 176 4.92 -24.44 -2.56
C GLY A 176 5.08 -22.98 -2.12
N ILE A 177 4.04 -22.16 -2.27
CA ILE A 177 4.07 -20.73 -1.93
C ILE A 177 3.46 -20.57 -0.53
N HIS A 178 4.21 -19.89 0.34
CA HIS A 178 3.79 -19.56 1.69
C HIS A 178 3.68 -18.04 1.86
N GLU A 179 2.74 -17.61 2.70
CA GLU A 179 2.69 -16.24 3.17
C GLU A 179 4.00 -15.85 3.86
N THR A 180 4.44 -14.63 3.67
CA THR A 180 5.68 -14.13 4.26
C THR A 180 5.64 -12.63 4.49
N THR A 181 6.04 -12.18 5.68
CA THR A 181 6.21 -10.76 6.00
C THR A 181 7.60 -10.22 5.65
N LYS A 182 8.51 -11.07 5.13
CA LYS A 182 9.91 -10.72 4.85
C LYS A 182 10.04 -9.42 4.05
N TYR A 183 9.30 -9.31 2.96
CA TYR A 183 9.39 -8.14 2.08
C TYR A 183 8.84 -6.87 2.73
N LEU A 184 7.79 -7.01 3.53
CA LEU A 184 7.25 -5.90 4.31
C LEU A 184 8.20 -5.50 5.44
N GLU A 185 8.89 -6.45 6.07
CA GLU A 185 9.92 -6.17 7.08
C GLU A 185 11.13 -5.45 6.46
N GLU A 186 11.56 -5.82 5.25
CA GLU A 186 12.62 -5.09 4.52
C GLU A 186 12.22 -3.62 4.26
N PHE A 187 10.98 -3.38 3.85
CA PHE A 187 10.43 -2.03 3.71
C PHE A 187 10.43 -1.27 5.04
N LEU A 188 9.97 -1.89 6.12
CA LEU A 188 9.94 -1.27 7.45
C LEU A 188 11.32 -1.02 8.01
N ARG A 189 12.30 -1.86 7.72
CA ARG A 189 13.71 -1.64 8.11
C ARG A 189 14.28 -0.40 7.43
N ASN A 190 13.97 -0.20 6.16
CA ASN A 190 14.35 1.03 5.46
C ASN A 190 13.67 2.26 6.08
N LEU A 191 12.39 2.15 6.41
CA LEU A 191 11.61 3.24 7.01
C LEU A 191 12.09 3.61 8.41
N LEU A 192 12.31 2.63 9.28
CA LEU A 192 12.50 2.84 10.72
C LEU A 192 13.97 2.83 11.14
N LEU A 193 14.82 2.10 10.41
CA LEU A 193 16.24 1.94 10.73
C LEU A 193 17.15 2.65 9.72
N ASN A 194 16.58 3.33 8.71
CA ASN A 194 17.33 3.94 7.60
C ASN A 194 18.26 2.96 6.87
N GLU A 195 17.91 1.68 6.86
CA GLU A 195 18.59 0.70 6.02
C GLU A 195 18.31 0.99 4.54
N LYS A 196 19.14 0.43 3.67
CA LYS A 196 19.05 0.62 2.22
C LYS A 196 18.83 -0.72 1.52
N ASN A 197 17.88 -1.50 2.01
CA ASN A 197 17.47 -2.71 1.32
C ASN A 197 16.91 -2.36 -0.06
N GLU A 198 17.30 -3.11 -1.06
CA GLU A 198 16.78 -2.94 -2.42
C GLU A 198 15.36 -3.49 -2.51
N LEU A 199 14.42 -2.61 -2.84
CA LEU A 199 13.00 -2.92 -2.90
C LEU A 199 12.56 -3.19 -4.35
N TYR A 200 12.88 -4.37 -4.85
CA TYR A 200 12.55 -4.80 -6.22
C TYR A 200 11.26 -5.62 -6.26
N ASN A 201 10.25 -5.16 -6.99
CA ASN A 201 8.97 -5.85 -7.15
C ASN A 201 9.11 -7.26 -7.72
N ARG A 202 10.02 -7.46 -8.68
CA ARG A 202 10.29 -8.78 -9.27
C ARG A 202 10.67 -9.86 -8.25
N LYS A 203 11.31 -9.49 -7.13
CA LYS A 203 11.66 -10.44 -6.06
C LYS A 203 10.44 -10.93 -5.28
N LEU A 204 9.34 -10.21 -5.36
CA LEU A 204 8.08 -10.55 -4.69
C LEU A 204 7.20 -11.44 -5.55
N HIS A 205 7.39 -11.42 -6.87
CA HIS A 205 6.59 -12.19 -7.81
C HIS A 205 6.76 -13.69 -7.61
N ILE A 206 5.66 -14.43 -7.52
CA ILE A 206 5.70 -15.86 -7.19
C ILE A 206 6.41 -16.71 -8.24
N SER A 207 6.35 -16.34 -9.51
CA SER A 207 7.08 -17.02 -10.60
C SER A 207 8.57 -16.71 -10.60
N GLY A 208 9.00 -15.57 -10.05
CA GLY A 208 10.40 -15.18 -9.92
C GLY A 208 11.19 -16.12 -9.01
N LEU A 209 10.53 -16.71 -8.01
CA LEU A 209 11.11 -17.71 -7.11
C LEU A 209 11.41 -19.05 -7.81
N LEU A 210 10.77 -19.30 -8.95
CA LEU A 210 10.90 -20.55 -9.71
C LEU A 210 11.90 -20.45 -10.87
N ASN A 211 12.37 -19.24 -11.23
CA ASN A 211 13.18 -18.98 -12.40
C ASN A 211 14.30 -17.95 -12.16
N GLU A 212 15.12 -18.10 -11.13
CA GLU A 212 16.29 -17.22 -10.92
C GLU A 212 17.31 -17.25 -12.09
N GLU A 213 17.20 -18.18 -13.04
CA GLU A 213 18.14 -18.38 -14.12
C GLU A 213 17.73 -17.87 -15.51
N LYS A 214 16.50 -17.31 -15.69
CA LYS A 214 16.00 -16.92 -17.03
C LYS A 214 15.22 -15.59 -17.01
N MET A 215 15.88 -14.50 -16.69
CA MET A 215 15.27 -13.17 -16.91
C MET A 215 16.00 -12.44 -18.03
N ASP A 216 15.53 -12.63 -19.27
CA ASP A 216 15.91 -11.82 -20.43
C ASP A 216 15.20 -10.45 -20.41
N ILE A 217 15.78 -9.49 -21.15
CA ILE A 217 15.31 -8.09 -21.25
C ILE A 217 13.83 -7.97 -21.70
N GLU A 218 13.26 -9.00 -22.32
CA GLU A 218 11.85 -9.06 -22.69
C GLU A 218 10.91 -9.19 -21.50
N ASP A 219 11.33 -9.86 -20.42
CA ASP A 219 10.55 -9.97 -19.18
C ASP A 219 10.43 -8.60 -18.48
N ILE A 220 11.51 -7.79 -18.53
CA ILE A 220 11.49 -6.42 -18.02
C ILE A 220 10.49 -5.53 -18.78
N LYS A 221 10.35 -5.73 -20.08
CA LYS A 221 9.33 -5.04 -20.89
C LYS A 221 7.92 -5.56 -20.63
N GLY A 222 7.79 -6.86 -20.36
CA GLY A 222 6.55 -7.50 -19.92
C GLY A 222 6.09 -6.97 -18.57
N ASP A 223 7.02 -6.83 -17.61
CA ASP A 223 6.76 -6.28 -16.28
C ASP A 223 6.29 -4.82 -16.36
N ILE A 224 6.95 -3.98 -17.18
CA ILE A 224 6.54 -2.59 -17.41
C ILE A 224 5.17 -2.51 -18.10
N GLN A 225 4.83 -3.46 -18.96
CA GLN A 225 3.55 -3.48 -19.68
C GLN A 225 2.42 -4.05 -18.79
N SER A 226 2.67 -5.07 -18.00
CA SER A 226 1.72 -5.61 -17.01
C SER A 226 1.55 -4.65 -15.83
N GLU A 227 2.63 -4.00 -15.38
CA GLU A 227 2.55 -2.86 -14.47
C GLU A 227 1.63 -1.76 -15.03
N LYS A 228 1.66 -1.48 -16.33
CA LYS A 228 0.75 -0.52 -16.96
C LYS A 228 -0.70 -0.97 -17.02
N VAL A 229 -0.99 -2.26 -17.07
CA VAL A 229 -2.36 -2.81 -17.13
C VAL A 229 -2.96 -2.95 -15.74
N ASP A 230 -2.21 -3.47 -14.77
CA ASP A 230 -2.65 -3.57 -13.36
C ASP A 230 -2.53 -2.23 -12.61
N ILE A 231 -1.60 -1.36 -13.04
CA ILE A 231 -1.50 0.03 -12.64
C ILE A 231 -2.78 0.80 -13.01
N GLN A 232 -3.55 0.38 -14.00
CA GLN A 232 -4.82 1.06 -14.29
C GLN A 232 -5.81 0.98 -13.13
N ASP A 233 -5.86 -0.13 -12.40
CA ASP A 233 -6.69 -0.24 -11.18
C ASP A 233 -5.94 0.20 -9.91
N THR A 234 -4.60 0.15 -9.93
CA THR A 234 -3.73 0.48 -8.79
C THR A 234 -3.04 1.85 -8.95
N LYS A 235 -2.98 2.42 -10.17
CA LYS A 235 -2.44 3.77 -10.45
C LYS A 235 -3.18 4.85 -9.67
N MET A 236 -4.49 4.69 -9.49
CA MET A 236 -5.23 5.51 -8.55
C MET A 236 -4.73 5.38 -7.12
N ASP A 237 -4.16 4.25 -6.75
CA ASP A 237 -3.61 4.03 -5.41
C ASP A 237 -2.17 4.55 -5.22
N ILE A 238 -1.40 4.75 -6.29
CA ILE A 238 0.04 5.00 -6.20
C ILE A 238 0.47 6.39 -6.67
N GLU A 239 -0.06 6.92 -7.77
CA GLU A 239 0.37 8.22 -8.31
C GLU A 239 0.01 9.41 -7.42
N SER A 240 -1.02 9.27 -6.58
CA SER A 240 -1.36 10.30 -5.60
C SER A 240 -0.25 10.59 -4.58
N VAL A 241 0.72 9.70 -4.45
CA VAL A 241 1.81 9.82 -3.48
C VAL A 241 3.10 10.36 -4.12
N PHE A 242 3.19 10.33 -5.48
CA PHE A 242 4.43 10.72 -6.20
C PHE A 242 4.56 12.19 -6.58
N THR A 243 3.47 12.96 -6.62
CA THR A 243 3.48 14.30 -7.21
C THR A 243 4.04 15.41 -6.35
N GLU A 244 4.23 15.22 -5.04
CA GLU A 244 4.72 16.29 -4.16
C GLU A 244 6.18 16.72 -4.38
N LYS A 245 7.03 15.89 -4.97
CA LYS A 245 8.45 16.24 -5.17
C LYS A 245 8.75 17.04 -6.43
N CYS A 246 7.86 17.04 -7.42
CA CYS A 246 8.14 17.76 -8.69
C CYS A 246 7.78 19.25 -8.70
N SER A 247 6.96 19.74 -7.78
CA SER A 247 6.53 21.15 -7.75
C SER A 247 7.45 22.10 -6.96
N GLY A 248 8.46 21.56 -6.25
CA GLY A 248 9.35 22.34 -5.37
C GLY A 248 10.70 22.76 -5.96
N PHE A 249 11.10 22.26 -7.12
CA PHE A 249 12.39 22.60 -7.73
C PHE A 249 12.26 23.02 -9.18
N SER A 250 11.91 24.29 -9.39
CA SER A 250 12.20 24.98 -10.66
C SER A 250 13.66 25.41 -10.67
N VAL A 251 14.55 24.54 -11.05
CA VAL A 251 15.90 24.93 -11.44
C VAL A 251 15.88 25.22 -12.94
N LYS A 252 15.86 26.50 -13.29
CA LYS A 252 16.18 26.97 -14.64
C LYS A 252 17.63 26.61 -14.95
N THR A 253 17.84 25.47 -15.58
CA THR A 253 19.13 25.20 -16.24
C THR A 253 19.02 25.57 -17.69
N THR A 254 19.44 26.78 -18.02
CA THR A 254 19.63 27.24 -19.41
C THR A 254 20.86 26.51 -19.94
N VAL A 255 20.67 25.47 -20.73
CA VAL A 255 21.76 24.83 -21.47
C VAL A 255 22.01 25.65 -22.75
N HIS A 256 23.10 26.39 -22.78
CA HIS A 256 23.63 26.96 -24.01
C HIS A 256 24.30 25.87 -24.83
N ILE A 257 23.66 25.49 -25.93
CA ILE A 257 24.31 24.67 -26.95
C ILE A 257 25.12 25.58 -27.85
N HIS A 258 26.45 25.57 -27.70
CA HIS A 258 27.34 26.08 -28.73
C HIS A 258 27.55 24.97 -29.78
N ARG A 259 27.11 25.30 -31.01
CA ARG A 259 27.55 24.61 -32.22
C ARG A 259 29.01 24.96 -32.50
N LEU A 260 29.82 23.98 -32.66
CA LEU A 260 30.89 23.87 -33.67
C LEU A 260 31.00 22.40 -34.09
#